data_ead89b989ab1230613ab17120c8e51d8
#
_entry.id   ead89b989ab1230613ab17120c8e51d8
#
_cell.length_a   1.000
_cell.length_b   1.000
_cell.length_c   1.000
_cell.angle_alpha   90.00
_cell.angle_beta   90.00
_cell.angle_gamma   90.00
#
_symmetry.space_group_name_H-M   'P 1'
#
loop_
_entity.id
_entity.type
_entity.pdbx_description
1 polymer ?
#
loop_
_entity_poly.entity_id
_entity_poly.type
_entity_poly.pdbx_seq_one_letter_code
_entity_poly.pdbx_strand_id
1 'polypeptide(L)'
;TGTDLILVARRRERLEALAADLSARYRVGTEVFPADLSVDEDLNSVARKIAQTPELDLLINNAGFGGHGQFHLDEKGEADQMIKVHVVATTILTRAALRAMMARRQGAIINVASVAAFSPLSGTMYSSTKAFELMFSENLQTELYDSGIKVQALCPGLTHTEFHERAGLNLSAVPEIFWMSAEEVVRISLRALRGYKVIIVPGNINKIMT
;
A
#
# COMPACT_ATOMS: atom_id res chain seq x y z
N THR A 1 -9.18 -5.14 16.77
CA THR A 1 -9.90 -6.21 16.09
C THR A 1 -9.38 -7.61 16.42
N GLY A 2 -8.26 -7.76 17.15
CA GLY A 2 -7.72 -9.06 17.55
C GLY A 2 -7.03 -9.83 16.42
N THR A 3 -6.51 -9.14 15.40
CA THR A 3 -5.77 -9.75 14.28
C THR A 3 -4.28 -9.63 14.52
N ASP A 4 -3.55 -10.73 14.38
CA ASP A 4 -2.09 -10.73 14.44
C ASP A 4 -1.48 -10.07 13.21
N LEU A 5 -0.26 -9.51 13.35
CA LEU A 5 0.36 -8.67 12.34
C LEU A 5 1.77 -9.14 12.00
N ILE A 6 2.10 -9.16 10.71
CA ILE A 6 3.47 -9.21 10.22
C ILE A 6 3.82 -7.81 9.70
N LEU A 7 4.76 -7.15 10.34
CA LEU A 7 5.16 -5.77 10.05
C LEU A 7 6.43 -5.78 9.21
N VAL A 8 6.33 -5.31 7.96
CA VAL A 8 7.44 -5.30 7.00
C VAL A 8 7.84 -3.88 6.65
N ALA A 9 9.06 -3.48 6.92
CA ALA A 9 9.67 -2.22 6.49
C ALA A 9 11.20 -2.26 6.71
N ARG A 10 11.92 -1.24 6.24
CA ARG A 10 13.38 -1.16 6.33
C ARG A 10 13.91 -0.89 7.74
N ARG A 11 13.20 -0.11 8.55
CA ARG A 11 13.67 0.42 9.84
C ARG A 11 13.28 -0.51 10.98
N ARG A 12 14.17 -1.45 11.32
CA ARG A 12 13.99 -2.45 12.38
C ARG A 12 13.50 -1.82 13.70
N GLU A 13 14.22 -0.83 14.22
CA GLU A 13 13.91 -0.21 15.51
C GLU A 13 12.50 0.37 15.56
N ARG A 14 12.05 1.00 14.47
CA ARG A 14 10.67 1.53 14.39
C ARG A 14 9.62 0.42 14.32
N LEU A 15 9.93 -0.68 13.64
CA LEU A 15 9.04 -1.84 13.60
C LEU A 15 8.90 -2.46 15.00
N GLU A 16 10.01 -2.63 15.72
CA GLU A 16 10.04 -3.17 17.08
C GLU A 16 9.26 -2.29 18.07
N ALA A 17 9.46 -0.97 18.00
CA ALA A 17 8.71 -0.02 18.82
C ALA A 17 7.20 -0.08 18.52
N LEU A 18 6.81 -0.13 17.23
CA LEU A 18 5.42 -0.26 16.81
C LEU A 18 4.83 -1.60 17.27
N ALA A 19 5.57 -2.70 17.10
CA ALA A 19 5.14 -4.03 17.52
C ALA A 19 4.87 -4.08 19.02
N ALA A 20 5.75 -3.51 19.84
CA ALA A 20 5.59 -3.44 21.29
C ALA A 20 4.34 -2.62 21.68
N ASP A 21 4.14 -1.44 21.08
CA ASP A 21 2.94 -0.62 21.34
C ASP A 21 1.65 -1.36 20.96
N LEU A 22 1.60 -1.96 19.77
CA LEU A 22 0.40 -2.67 19.31
C LEU A 22 0.09 -3.90 20.16
N SER A 23 1.09 -4.68 20.53
CA SER A 23 0.91 -5.85 21.41
C SER A 23 0.44 -5.44 22.81
N ALA A 24 0.98 -4.35 23.37
CA ALA A 24 0.56 -3.86 24.67
C ALA A 24 -0.87 -3.31 24.68
N ARG A 25 -1.24 -2.55 23.63
CA ARG A 25 -2.56 -1.87 23.55
C ARG A 25 -3.68 -2.78 23.14
N TYR A 26 -3.42 -3.73 22.23
CA TYR A 26 -4.47 -4.51 21.58
C TYR A 26 -4.38 -6.02 21.87
N ARG A 27 -3.35 -6.48 22.59
CA ARG A 27 -3.10 -7.89 22.93
C ARG A 27 -3.09 -8.80 21.69
N VAL A 28 -2.47 -8.34 20.61
CA VAL A 28 -2.29 -9.07 19.35
C VAL A 28 -0.85 -9.57 19.21
N GLY A 29 -0.67 -10.68 18.51
CA GLY A 29 0.65 -11.15 18.08
C GLY A 29 1.22 -10.19 17.03
N THR A 30 2.50 -9.85 17.16
CA THR A 30 3.21 -9.04 16.18
C THR A 30 4.54 -9.69 15.82
N GLU A 31 4.79 -9.84 14.53
CA GLU A 31 6.07 -10.31 14.01
C GLU A 31 6.73 -9.17 13.23
N VAL A 32 8.00 -8.90 13.54
CA VAL A 32 8.80 -7.86 12.87
C VAL A 32 9.67 -8.51 11.79
N PHE A 33 9.52 -8.06 10.55
CA PHE A 33 10.27 -8.57 9.41
C PHE A 33 10.95 -7.40 8.66
N PRO A 34 12.16 -7.00 9.05
CA PRO A 34 12.89 -5.92 8.38
C PRO A 34 13.31 -6.34 6.99
N ALA A 35 12.89 -5.57 5.97
CA ALA A 35 13.22 -5.81 4.58
C ALA A 35 13.18 -4.53 3.75
N ASP A 36 14.05 -4.41 2.75
CA ASP A 36 14.01 -3.41 1.71
C ASP A 36 13.42 -4.02 0.43
N LEU A 37 12.18 -3.66 0.11
CA LEU A 37 11.47 -4.22 -1.03
C LEU A 37 12.04 -3.78 -2.39
N SER A 38 13.03 -2.89 -2.43
CA SER A 38 13.80 -2.57 -3.64
C SER A 38 14.96 -3.54 -3.88
N VAL A 39 15.29 -4.39 -2.89
CA VAL A 39 16.33 -5.42 -2.95
C VAL A 39 15.70 -6.77 -3.23
N ASP A 40 16.12 -7.44 -4.30
CA ASP A 40 15.49 -8.68 -4.78
C ASP A 40 15.54 -9.82 -3.73
N GLU A 41 16.63 -9.93 -2.96
CA GLU A 41 16.77 -10.94 -1.92
C GLU A 41 15.78 -10.75 -0.78
N ASP A 42 15.64 -9.50 -0.31
CA ASP A 42 14.70 -9.12 0.74
C ASP A 42 13.25 -9.33 0.27
N LEU A 43 12.92 -8.86 -0.94
CA LEU A 43 11.60 -9.05 -1.54
C LEU A 43 11.22 -10.54 -1.65
N ASN A 44 12.15 -11.38 -2.12
CA ASN A 44 11.93 -12.81 -2.21
C ASN A 44 11.79 -13.46 -0.81
N SER A 45 12.49 -12.94 0.19
CA SER A 45 12.35 -13.38 1.59
C SER A 45 10.95 -13.10 2.14
N VAL A 46 10.43 -11.87 1.89
CA VAL A 46 9.06 -11.50 2.29
C VAL A 46 8.04 -12.36 1.53
N ALA A 47 8.24 -12.60 0.23
CA ALA A 47 7.34 -13.45 -0.55
C ALA A 47 7.32 -14.90 -0.01
N ARG A 48 8.47 -15.45 0.37
CA ARG A 48 8.54 -16.78 1.05
C ARG A 48 7.81 -16.77 2.39
N LYS A 49 7.99 -15.71 3.20
CA LYS A 49 7.27 -15.56 4.48
C LYS A 49 5.75 -15.57 4.27
N ILE A 50 5.25 -14.81 3.30
CA ILE A 50 3.83 -14.80 2.93
C ILE A 50 3.36 -16.21 2.52
N ALA A 51 4.11 -16.91 1.68
CA ALA A 51 3.76 -18.25 1.23
C ALA A 51 3.75 -19.29 2.37
N GLN A 52 4.51 -19.05 3.44
CA GLN A 52 4.57 -19.87 4.66
C GLN A 52 3.51 -19.46 5.71
N THR A 53 2.65 -18.51 5.41
CA THR A 53 1.57 -18.04 6.28
C THR A 53 0.22 -18.35 5.63
N PRO A 54 -0.24 -19.64 5.69
CA PRO A 54 -1.44 -20.05 4.97
C PRO A 54 -2.72 -19.39 5.49
N GLU A 55 -2.72 -18.88 6.72
CA GLU A 55 -3.86 -18.19 7.36
C GLU A 55 -3.88 -16.68 7.07
N LEU A 56 -3.03 -16.16 6.19
CA LEU A 56 -2.99 -14.73 5.87
C LEU A 56 -4.34 -14.26 5.31
N ASP A 57 -5.09 -13.49 6.08
CA ASP A 57 -6.42 -12.99 5.70
C ASP A 57 -6.35 -11.67 4.93
N LEU A 58 -5.33 -10.84 5.18
CA LEU A 58 -5.21 -9.52 4.57
C LEU A 58 -3.74 -9.22 4.23
N LEU A 59 -3.49 -8.92 2.95
CA LEU A 59 -2.24 -8.32 2.49
C LEU A 59 -2.47 -6.82 2.24
N ILE A 60 -1.60 -5.96 2.79
CA ILE A 60 -1.60 -4.52 2.50
C ILE A 60 -0.27 -4.15 1.85
N ASN A 61 -0.28 -3.92 0.55
CA ASN A 61 0.83 -3.35 -0.19
C ASN A 61 0.81 -1.83 -0.02
N ASN A 62 1.48 -1.35 1.03
CA ASN A 62 1.52 0.06 1.40
C ASN A 62 2.90 0.69 1.22
N ALA A 63 3.95 -0.10 1.09
CA ALA A 63 5.29 0.43 0.89
C ALA A 63 5.35 1.29 -0.37
N GLY A 64 5.88 2.50 -0.22
CA GLY A 64 5.97 3.43 -1.34
C GLY A 64 6.62 4.74 -0.91
N PHE A 65 7.05 5.51 -1.88
CA PHE A 65 7.65 6.84 -1.68
C PHE A 65 7.35 7.73 -2.89
N GLY A 66 7.36 9.03 -2.68
CA GLY A 66 7.32 10.02 -3.75
C GLY A 66 8.74 10.31 -4.26
N GLY A 67 8.83 10.70 -5.50
CA GLY A 67 10.10 11.15 -6.12
C GLY A 67 10.02 12.62 -6.50
N HIS A 68 11.17 13.25 -6.61
CA HIS A 68 11.32 14.65 -6.98
C HIS A 68 12.12 14.76 -8.26
N GLY A 69 11.83 15.81 -9.00
CA GLY A 69 12.61 16.20 -10.14
C GLY A 69 12.03 15.75 -11.48
N GLN A 70 12.75 16.14 -12.51
CA GLN A 70 12.41 15.82 -13.89
C GLN A 70 12.96 14.43 -14.22
N PHE A 71 12.13 13.59 -14.82
CA PHE A 71 12.45 12.19 -15.12
C PHE A 71 13.78 12.01 -15.87
N HIS A 72 14.08 12.90 -16.85
CA HIS A 72 15.30 12.82 -17.64
C HIS A 72 16.58 13.24 -16.87
N LEU A 73 16.44 13.75 -15.63
CA LEU A 73 17.56 14.12 -14.74
C LEU A 73 17.72 13.15 -13.57
N ASP A 74 17.08 11.98 -13.60
CA ASP A 74 17.17 10.96 -12.54
C ASP A 74 18.51 10.20 -12.61
N GLU A 75 19.57 10.84 -12.11
CA GLU A 75 20.91 10.24 -12.01
C GLU A 75 21.03 9.23 -10.85
N LYS A 76 20.09 9.24 -9.90
CA LYS A 76 20.13 8.40 -8.69
C LYS A 76 19.36 7.09 -8.84
N GLY A 77 18.66 6.88 -9.94
CA GLY A 77 17.83 5.69 -10.18
C GLY A 77 16.60 5.63 -9.27
N GLU A 78 16.06 6.77 -8.85
CA GLU A 78 14.83 6.82 -8.04
C GLU A 78 13.64 6.25 -8.80
N ALA A 79 13.58 6.45 -10.13
CA ALA A 79 12.56 5.89 -10.99
C ALA A 79 12.58 4.35 -10.96
N ASP A 80 13.76 3.74 -11.07
CA ASP A 80 13.92 2.29 -11.04
C ASP A 80 13.53 1.72 -9.66
N GLN A 81 13.95 2.39 -8.59
CA GLN A 81 13.56 1.99 -7.23
C GLN A 81 12.05 2.10 -7.02
N MET A 82 11.41 3.14 -7.59
CA MET A 82 9.96 3.31 -7.51
C MET A 82 9.23 2.20 -8.25
N ILE A 83 9.69 1.79 -9.44
CA ILE A 83 9.17 0.64 -10.17
C ILE A 83 9.33 -0.63 -9.32
N LYS A 84 10.51 -0.87 -8.74
CA LYS A 84 10.74 -2.04 -7.89
C LYS A 84 9.77 -2.12 -6.72
N VAL A 85 9.57 -1.02 -5.99
CA VAL A 85 8.71 -1.02 -4.79
C VAL A 85 7.22 -0.99 -5.15
N HIS A 86 6.79 -0.10 -6.07
CA HIS A 86 5.36 0.07 -6.34
C HIS A 86 4.80 -0.98 -7.31
N VAL A 87 5.62 -1.47 -8.25
CA VAL A 87 5.16 -2.38 -9.31
C VAL A 87 5.60 -3.82 -9.02
N VAL A 88 6.92 -4.05 -8.95
CA VAL A 88 7.47 -5.40 -8.84
C VAL A 88 7.12 -6.04 -7.50
N ALA A 89 7.34 -5.32 -6.39
CA ALA A 89 7.02 -5.85 -5.06
C ALA A 89 5.52 -6.10 -4.90
N THR A 90 4.66 -5.13 -5.28
CA THR A 90 3.20 -5.31 -5.25
C THR A 90 2.77 -6.55 -6.00
N THR A 91 3.32 -6.78 -7.20
CA THR A 91 2.97 -7.95 -8.02
C THR A 91 3.44 -9.27 -7.40
N ILE A 92 4.70 -9.33 -6.92
CA ILE A 92 5.27 -10.55 -6.34
C ILE A 92 4.57 -10.93 -5.04
N LEU A 93 4.37 -9.96 -4.13
CA LEU A 93 3.75 -10.21 -2.82
C LEU A 93 2.27 -10.57 -2.97
N THR A 94 1.55 -9.92 -3.88
CA THR A 94 0.17 -10.27 -4.21
C THR A 94 0.07 -11.72 -4.71
N ARG A 95 0.93 -12.12 -5.66
CA ARG A 95 0.95 -13.50 -6.18
C ARG A 95 1.28 -14.53 -5.09
N ALA A 96 2.18 -14.19 -4.15
CA ALA A 96 2.51 -15.07 -3.03
C ALA A 96 1.31 -15.29 -2.10
N ALA A 97 0.57 -14.22 -1.77
CA ALA A 97 -0.63 -14.30 -0.92
C ALA A 97 -1.78 -15.05 -1.58
N LEU A 98 -1.99 -14.85 -2.87
CA LEU A 98 -3.10 -15.46 -3.60
C LEU A 98 -3.12 -16.98 -3.55
N ARG A 99 -1.96 -17.66 -3.47
CA ARG A 99 -1.92 -19.13 -3.43
C ARG A 99 -2.75 -19.70 -2.28
N ALA A 100 -2.51 -19.22 -1.05
CA ALA A 100 -3.23 -19.69 0.12
C ALA A 100 -4.66 -19.15 0.17
N MET A 101 -4.86 -17.87 -0.22
CA MET A 101 -6.19 -17.26 -0.26
C MET A 101 -7.12 -17.99 -1.24
N MET A 102 -6.63 -18.37 -2.43
CA MET A 102 -7.40 -19.13 -3.44
C MET A 102 -7.79 -20.52 -2.92
N ALA A 103 -6.87 -21.22 -2.27
CA ALA A 103 -7.15 -22.54 -1.69
C ALA A 103 -8.25 -22.50 -0.63
N ARG A 104 -8.30 -21.44 0.17
CA ARG A 104 -9.31 -21.22 1.23
C ARG A 104 -10.58 -20.52 0.71
N ARG A 105 -10.57 -19.99 -0.51
CA ARG A 105 -11.60 -19.10 -1.07
C ARG A 105 -11.92 -17.90 -0.16
N GLN A 106 -10.91 -17.40 0.53
CA GLN A 106 -11.03 -16.31 1.51
C GLN A 106 -9.74 -15.49 1.56
N GLY A 107 -9.88 -14.17 1.55
CA GLY A 107 -8.77 -13.23 1.72
C GLY A 107 -9.10 -11.84 1.18
N ALA A 108 -8.22 -10.91 1.48
CA ALA A 108 -8.31 -9.57 0.92
C ALA A 108 -6.92 -8.99 0.63
N ILE A 109 -6.83 -8.16 -0.40
CA ILE A 109 -5.63 -7.45 -0.79
C ILE A 109 -5.96 -5.96 -0.91
N ILE A 110 -5.18 -5.11 -0.26
CA ILE A 110 -5.25 -3.65 -0.41
C ILE A 110 -3.95 -3.18 -1.05
N ASN A 111 -4.04 -2.62 -2.24
CA ASN A 111 -2.94 -1.90 -2.87
C ASN A 111 -3.13 -0.40 -2.61
N VAL A 112 -2.18 0.23 -1.94
CA VAL A 112 -2.25 1.65 -1.58
C VAL A 112 -1.72 2.47 -2.75
N ALA A 113 -2.63 2.78 -3.69
CA ALA A 113 -2.42 3.68 -4.80
C ALA A 113 -2.40 5.17 -4.32
N SER A 114 -3.01 6.08 -5.06
CA SER A 114 -3.12 7.50 -4.74
C SER A 114 -4.13 8.16 -5.67
N VAL A 115 -4.66 9.32 -5.30
CA VAL A 115 -5.36 10.23 -6.26
C VAL A 115 -4.44 10.65 -7.41
N ALA A 116 -3.12 10.59 -7.23
CA ALA A 116 -2.13 10.80 -8.28
C ALA A 116 -2.27 9.83 -9.46
N ALA A 117 -2.90 8.67 -9.26
CA ALA A 117 -3.21 7.70 -10.32
C ALA A 117 -4.14 8.27 -11.41
N PHE A 118 -4.92 9.30 -11.08
CA PHE A 118 -5.90 9.93 -11.97
C PHE A 118 -5.39 11.22 -12.61
N SER A 119 -4.17 11.67 -12.27
CA SER A 119 -3.65 12.97 -12.69
C SER A 119 -2.16 12.94 -12.98
N PRO A 120 -1.68 13.59 -14.05
CA PRO A 120 -0.26 13.68 -14.35
C PRO A 120 0.51 14.70 -13.48
N LEU A 121 -0.14 15.36 -12.53
CA LEU A 121 0.43 16.51 -11.79
C LEU A 121 1.38 16.12 -10.65
N SER A 122 1.45 14.85 -10.28
CA SER A 122 2.25 14.39 -9.12
C SER A 122 3.61 13.78 -9.50
N GLY A 123 4.12 14.11 -10.67
CA GLY A 123 5.39 13.62 -11.21
C GLY A 123 5.26 12.35 -12.04
N THR A 124 6.12 12.24 -13.07
CA THR A 124 6.03 11.20 -14.11
C THR A 124 5.98 9.79 -13.53
N MET A 125 6.95 9.43 -12.72
CA MET A 125 7.05 8.05 -12.22
C MET A 125 6.05 7.76 -11.12
N TYR A 126 5.82 8.71 -10.21
CA TYR A 126 4.88 8.48 -9.12
C TYR A 126 3.45 8.26 -9.64
N SER A 127 2.95 9.17 -10.49
CA SER A 127 1.61 9.02 -11.10
C SER A 127 1.50 7.73 -11.90
N SER A 128 2.52 7.41 -12.71
CA SER A 128 2.51 6.20 -13.54
C SER A 128 2.49 4.91 -12.71
N THR A 129 3.29 4.82 -11.65
CA THR A 129 3.30 3.63 -10.80
C THR A 129 2.02 3.51 -9.96
N LYS A 130 1.43 4.63 -9.52
CA LYS A 130 0.14 4.63 -8.82
C LYS A 130 -1.03 4.31 -9.74
N ALA A 131 -0.97 4.71 -11.02
CA ALA A 131 -1.91 4.28 -12.05
C ALA A 131 -1.80 2.76 -12.33
N PHE A 132 -0.57 2.20 -12.32
CA PHE A 132 -0.38 0.76 -12.37
C PHE A 132 -1.09 0.05 -11.21
N GLU A 133 -0.86 0.46 -9.96
CA GLU A 133 -1.47 -0.17 -8.78
C GLU A 133 -3.01 -0.12 -8.83
N LEU A 134 -3.58 0.98 -9.32
CA LEU A 134 -5.01 1.14 -9.52
C LEU A 134 -5.53 0.11 -10.55
N MET A 135 -5.00 0.15 -11.78
CA MET A 135 -5.45 -0.70 -12.87
C MET A 135 -5.18 -2.19 -12.60
N PHE A 136 -4.05 -2.50 -11.96
CA PHE A 136 -3.73 -3.85 -11.51
C PHE A 136 -4.79 -4.39 -10.54
N SER A 137 -5.24 -3.56 -9.59
CA SER A 137 -6.26 -3.96 -8.62
C SER A 137 -7.61 -4.22 -9.27
N GLU A 138 -8.03 -3.40 -10.23
CA GLU A 138 -9.29 -3.57 -10.96
C GLU A 138 -9.29 -4.84 -11.80
N ASN A 139 -8.23 -5.04 -12.59
CA ASN A 139 -8.10 -6.23 -13.41
C ASN A 139 -8.02 -7.51 -12.56
N LEU A 140 -7.25 -7.47 -11.46
CA LEU A 140 -7.13 -8.60 -10.57
C LEU A 140 -8.47 -8.94 -9.89
N GLN A 141 -9.26 -7.94 -9.45
CA GLN A 141 -10.60 -8.21 -8.92
C GLN A 141 -11.53 -8.81 -9.95
N THR A 142 -11.42 -8.40 -11.21
CA THR A 142 -12.21 -8.98 -12.31
C THR A 142 -11.84 -10.44 -12.54
N GLU A 143 -10.55 -10.76 -12.54
CA GLU A 143 -10.03 -12.14 -12.66
C GLU A 143 -10.49 -13.02 -11.49
N LEU A 144 -10.58 -12.44 -10.28
CA LEU A 144 -10.93 -13.13 -9.04
C LEU A 144 -12.43 -13.07 -8.70
N TYR A 145 -13.29 -12.73 -9.65
CA TYR A 145 -14.71 -12.40 -9.39
C TYR A 145 -15.41 -13.41 -8.46
N ASP A 146 -15.38 -14.68 -8.72
CA ASP A 146 -16.05 -15.71 -7.92
C ASP A 146 -15.14 -16.47 -6.94
N SER A 147 -13.95 -15.94 -6.68
CA SER A 147 -12.94 -16.63 -5.86
C SER A 147 -13.18 -16.55 -4.34
N GLY A 148 -14.00 -15.60 -3.89
CA GLY A 148 -14.14 -15.24 -2.48
C GLY A 148 -13.05 -14.27 -1.97
N ILE A 149 -12.14 -13.81 -2.84
CA ILE A 149 -11.07 -12.87 -2.52
C ILE A 149 -11.48 -11.46 -2.93
N LYS A 150 -11.12 -10.48 -2.12
CA LYS A 150 -11.37 -9.06 -2.39
C LYS A 150 -10.08 -8.33 -2.69
N VAL A 151 -10.09 -7.52 -3.74
CA VAL A 151 -8.98 -6.64 -4.07
C VAL A 151 -9.45 -5.18 -4.02
N GLN A 152 -8.64 -4.33 -3.42
CA GLN A 152 -8.93 -2.90 -3.28
C GLN A 152 -7.75 -2.07 -3.74
N ALA A 153 -8.00 -1.09 -4.60
CA ALA A 153 -7.12 0.06 -4.83
C ALA A 153 -7.54 1.16 -3.86
N LEU A 154 -6.76 1.41 -2.83
CA LEU A 154 -6.95 2.54 -1.94
C LEU A 154 -6.23 3.75 -2.53
N CYS A 155 -6.97 4.80 -2.85
CA CYS A 155 -6.46 6.02 -3.50
C CYS A 155 -6.59 7.24 -2.56
N PRO A 156 -5.72 7.38 -1.55
CA PRO A 156 -5.74 8.54 -0.67
C PRO A 156 -5.35 9.82 -1.42
N GLY A 157 -5.90 10.95 -0.96
CA GLY A 157 -5.36 12.28 -1.23
C GLY A 157 -4.31 12.68 -0.19
N LEU A 158 -4.18 13.97 0.07
CA LEU A 158 -3.27 14.48 1.09
C LEU A 158 -3.65 13.90 2.45
N THR A 159 -2.69 13.26 3.08
CA THR A 159 -2.87 12.55 4.35
C THR A 159 -1.75 12.94 5.31
N HIS A 160 -2.10 13.28 6.54
CA HIS A 160 -1.13 13.62 7.59
C HIS A 160 -0.25 12.41 7.93
N THR A 161 0.92 12.33 7.29
CA THR A 161 1.94 11.30 7.47
C THR A 161 3.32 11.88 7.15
N GLU A 162 4.39 11.14 7.45
CA GLU A 162 5.76 11.52 7.06
C GLU A 162 5.97 11.49 5.52
N PHE A 163 4.99 11.03 4.73
CA PHE A 163 5.16 10.80 3.29
C PHE A 163 5.53 12.08 2.54
N HIS A 164 4.78 13.16 2.75
CA HIS A 164 4.96 14.42 2.01
C HIS A 164 6.26 15.12 2.38
N GLU A 165 6.62 15.09 3.67
CA GLU A 165 7.90 15.62 4.16
C GLU A 165 9.07 14.86 3.53
N ARG A 166 9.03 13.53 3.53
CA ARG A 166 10.06 12.69 2.90
C ARG A 166 10.11 12.84 1.40
N ALA A 167 8.93 13.05 0.82
CA ALA A 167 8.81 13.41 -0.57
C ALA A 167 9.30 14.87 -0.82
N GLY A 168 9.79 15.70 0.18
CA GLY A 168 10.27 17.09 0.14
C GLY A 168 9.25 18.05 -0.47
N LEU A 169 7.97 17.68 -0.45
CA LEU A 169 6.89 18.53 -0.95
C LEU A 169 6.58 19.61 0.08
N ASN A 170 6.76 20.87 -0.29
CA ASN A 170 6.29 21.97 0.55
C ASN A 170 4.79 22.20 0.29
N LEU A 171 3.96 21.64 1.14
CA LEU A 171 2.50 21.75 1.07
C LEU A 171 1.92 22.67 2.17
N SER A 172 2.75 23.51 2.79
CA SER A 172 2.33 24.41 3.87
C SER A 172 1.23 25.41 3.48
N ALA A 173 1.12 25.72 2.19
CA ALA A 173 0.09 26.61 1.66
C ALA A 173 -1.24 25.89 1.33
N VAL A 174 -1.30 24.55 1.45
CA VAL A 174 -2.52 23.81 1.11
C VAL A 174 -3.49 23.87 2.29
N PRO A 175 -4.72 24.36 2.09
CA PRO A 175 -5.73 24.46 3.14
C PRO A 175 -6.03 23.09 3.79
N GLU A 176 -6.27 23.08 5.10
CA GLU A 176 -6.53 21.90 5.92
C GLU A 176 -7.71 21.04 5.40
N ILE A 177 -8.67 21.65 4.74
CA ILE A 177 -9.84 20.94 4.16
C ILE A 177 -9.46 19.85 3.14
N PHE A 178 -8.25 19.93 2.55
CA PHE A 178 -7.75 18.91 1.62
C PHE A 178 -7.03 17.76 2.31
N TRP A 179 -6.79 17.88 3.62
CA TRP A 179 -6.06 16.89 4.38
C TRP A 179 -6.99 15.93 5.10
N MET A 180 -6.53 14.69 5.24
CA MET A 180 -7.21 13.66 6.02
C MET A 180 -6.25 13.06 7.05
N SER A 181 -6.77 12.57 8.17
CA SER A 181 -5.96 11.74 9.07
C SER A 181 -5.74 10.35 8.50
N ALA A 182 -4.60 9.73 8.83
CA ALA A 182 -4.31 8.35 8.41
C ALA A 182 -5.36 7.37 8.97
N GLU A 183 -5.82 7.59 10.19
CA GLU A 183 -6.85 6.78 10.85
C GLU A 183 -8.17 6.80 10.08
N GLU A 184 -8.56 7.97 9.59
CA GLU A 184 -9.80 8.11 8.81
C GLU A 184 -9.69 7.39 7.47
N VAL A 185 -8.58 7.55 6.75
CA VAL A 185 -8.29 6.85 5.50
C VAL A 185 -8.37 5.34 5.70
N VAL A 186 -7.69 4.81 6.72
CA VAL A 186 -7.70 3.37 7.05
C VAL A 186 -9.11 2.89 7.42
N ARG A 187 -9.83 3.64 8.23
CA ARG A 187 -11.21 3.29 8.63
C ARG A 187 -12.14 3.20 7.42
N ILE A 188 -12.03 4.12 6.47
CA ILE A 188 -12.81 4.11 5.22
C ILE A 188 -12.45 2.87 4.39
N SER A 189 -11.15 2.60 4.21
CA SER A 189 -10.63 1.45 3.48
C SER A 189 -11.17 0.12 4.05
N LEU A 190 -10.95 -0.13 5.34
CA LEU A 190 -11.36 -1.38 5.99
C LEU A 190 -12.89 -1.57 5.99
N ARG A 191 -13.66 -0.47 6.12
CA ARG A 191 -15.11 -0.52 5.98
C ARG A 191 -15.54 -0.90 4.57
N ALA A 192 -14.86 -0.36 3.56
CA ALA A 192 -15.16 -0.62 2.16
C ALA A 192 -14.90 -2.08 1.73
N LEU A 193 -13.98 -2.80 2.38
CA LEU A 193 -13.76 -4.23 2.17
C LEU A 193 -15.00 -5.10 2.45
N ARG A 194 -15.99 -4.59 3.19
CA ARG A 194 -17.27 -5.29 3.38
C ARG A 194 -18.16 -5.26 2.14
N GLY A 195 -17.90 -4.34 1.22
CA GLY A 195 -18.64 -4.17 -0.05
C GLY A 195 -17.92 -4.77 -1.25
N TYR A 196 -18.29 -4.29 -2.44
CA TYR A 196 -17.79 -4.78 -3.74
C TYR A 196 -17.00 -3.72 -4.52
N LYS A 197 -16.81 -2.52 -3.94
CA LYS A 197 -16.05 -1.46 -4.64
C LYS A 197 -14.56 -1.78 -4.61
N VAL A 198 -13.95 -1.76 -5.77
CA VAL A 198 -12.50 -1.94 -5.94
C VAL A 198 -11.76 -0.64 -5.66
N ILE A 199 -12.15 0.44 -6.33
CA ILE A 199 -11.50 1.75 -6.16
C ILE A 199 -12.12 2.49 -4.98
N ILE A 200 -11.31 2.80 -3.99
CA ILE A 200 -11.70 3.56 -2.81
C ILE A 200 -10.91 4.86 -2.75
N VAL A 201 -11.60 5.97 -2.96
CA VAL A 201 -11.08 7.34 -2.82
C VAL A 201 -11.63 7.92 -1.51
N PRO A 202 -10.85 8.01 -0.43
CA PRO A 202 -11.27 8.64 0.81
C PRO A 202 -11.45 10.15 0.65
N GLY A 203 -12.49 10.71 1.28
CA GLY A 203 -12.79 12.14 1.25
C GLY A 203 -13.63 12.58 0.05
N ASN A 204 -14.61 13.45 0.29
CA ASN A 204 -15.51 13.90 -0.78
C ASN A 204 -14.80 14.81 -1.77
N ILE A 205 -13.87 15.64 -1.32
CA ILE A 205 -13.10 16.54 -2.19
C ILE A 205 -12.23 15.70 -3.14
N ASN A 206 -11.56 14.69 -2.63
CA ASN A 206 -10.73 13.78 -3.42
C ASN A 206 -11.53 13.07 -4.53
N LYS A 207 -12.78 12.66 -4.23
CA LYS A 207 -13.67 12.03 -5.21
C LYS A 207 -14.09 12.96 -6.37
N ILE A 208 -14.11 14.27 -6.13
CA ILE A 208 -14.45 15.24 -7.19
C ILE A 208 -13.24 15.46 -8.11
N MET A 209 -12.02 15.22 -7.60
CA MET A 209 -10.78 15.42 -8.37
C MET A 209 -10.34 14.17 -9.15
N THR A 210 -11.04 13.04 -9.02
CA THR A 210 -10.78 11.77 -9.70
C THR A 210 -11.91 11.39 -10.64
#